data_258b38945607c68686cbf9a14ab7bdc4
#
_entry.id   258b38945607c68686cbf9a14ab7bdc4
#
_cell.length_a   1.000
_cell.length_b   1.000
_cell.length_c   1.000
_cell.angle_alpha   90.00
_cell.angle_beta   90.00
_cell.angle_gamma   90.00
#
_symmetry.space_group_name_H-M   'P 1'
#
loop_
_entity.id
_entity.type
_entity.pdbx_description
1 polymer ?
#
loop_
_entity_poly.entity_id
_entity_poly.type
_entity_poly.pdbx_seq_one_letter_code
_entity_poly.pdbx_strand_id
1 'polypeptide(L)'
;MLAIVRVSPKMPQSGRPPFFENKFEMVRACNQSFLQAGECNRIYMLDRCPPEYHEYFCKYGTVYDGSWGKKESLWEAYRVAMTNNDNLLFLEDDYLWRPDTLISLESAVNRFGMVSPYDHPDHYSKDEKSVIEAYEQDGLTYRFCQTNTHTFAVQHEVFSTHIDAFYYGLHDWQMFMKLFFEGVRLYVPLYSFATHLVEGKLAPNVAWSSLAEKYRTM
;
A
#
# COMPACT_ATOMS: atom_id res chain seq x y z
N MET A 1 -13.58 5.22 -0.88
CA MET A 1 -12.48 4.27 -1.15
C MET A 1 -12.66 3.01 -0.32
N LEU A 2 -12.38 1.83 -0.87
CA LEU A 2 -12.29 0.55 -0.15
C LEU A 2 -10.82 0.14 0.00
N ALA A 3 -10.34 -0.03 1.21
CA ALA A 3 -9.01 -0.55 1.51
C ALA A 3 -9.07 -2.07 1.74
N ILE A 4 -8.23 -2.81 1.05
CA ILE A 4 -8.04 -4.25 1.23
C ILE A 4 -6.63 -4.48 1.76
N VAL A 5 -6.54 -4.80 3.05
CA VAL A 5 -5.28 -4.96 3.79
C VAL A 5 -4.93 -6.44 3.85
N ARG A 6 -3.81 -6.82 3.27
CA ARG A 6 -3.28 -8.19 3.37
C ARG A 6 -2.37 -8.30 4.58
N VAL A 7 -2.68 -9.23 5.47
CA VAL A 7 -1.98 -9.42 6.74
C VAL A 7 -1.37 -10.82 6.83
N SER A 8 -0.11 -10.88 7.24
CA SER A 8 0.61 -12.14 7.46
C SER A 8 1.37 -12.08 8.79
N PRO A 9 1.43 -13.16 9.57
CA PRO A 9 2.18 -13.21 10.82
C PRO A 9 3.70 -13.32 10.62
N LYS A 10 4.14 -13.45 9.37
CA LYS A 10 5.55 -13.60 9.03
C LYS A 10 6.24 -12.24 8.93
N MET A 11 7.44 -12.14 9.51
CA MET A 11 8.31 -11.00 9.29
C MET A 11 8.71 -10.89 7.82
N PRO A 12 8.92 -9.66 7.29
CA PRO A 12 9.42 -9.46 5.94
C PRO A 12 10.73 -10.23 5.71
N GLN A 13 10.83 -10.92 4.58
CA GLN A 13 12.07 -11.64 4.21
C GLN A 13 13.12 -10.72 3.61
N SER A 14 12.73 -9.55 3.13
CA SER A 14 13.57 -8.59 2.41
C SER A 14 14.44 -7.70 3.30
N GLY A 15 14.36 -7.85 4.61
CA GLY A 15 15.14 -7.09 5.58
C GLY A 15 14.44 -7.00 6.94
N ARG A 16 15.21 -6.64 7.97
CA ARG A 16 14.67 -6.43 9.31
C ARG A 16 13.78 -5.18 9.30
N PRO A 17 12.55 -5.22 9.84
CA PRO A 17 11.75 -4.00 9.94
C PRO A 17 12.45 -3.04 10.92
N PRO A 18 12.71 -1.78 10.51
CA PRO A 18 13.19 -0.79 11.43
C PRO A 18 12.13 -0.52 12.50
N PHE A 19 12.55 -0.23 13.70
CA PHE A 19 11.72 0.18 14.86
C PHE A 19 10.93 -0.94 15.56
N PHE A 20 10.74 -2.13 14.98
CA PHE A 20 9.93 -3.20 15.55
C PHE A 20 10.67 -4.54 15.54
N GLU A 21 10.62 -5.25 16.67
CA GLU A 21 11.17 -6.61 16.80
C GLU A 21 10.09 -7.68 16.71
N ASN A 22 8.83 -7.33 17.02
CA ASN A 22 7.68 -8.21 17.02
C ASN A 22 6.76 -7.88 15.84
N LYS A 23 6.37 -8.91 15.07
CA LYS A 23 5.52 -8.73 13.89
C LYS A 23 4.13 -8.19 14.26
N PHE A 24 3.51 -8.69 15.30
CA PHE A 24 2.16 -8.27 15.69
C PHE A 24 2.16 -6.80 16.20
N GLU A 25 3.20 -6.41 16.95
CA GLU A 25 3.39 -5.02 17.36
C GLU A 25 3.53 -4.08 16.15
N MET A 26 4.36 -4.47 15.16
CA MET A 26 4.53 -3.72 13.92
C MET A 26 3.19 -3.57 13.17
N VAL A 27 2.48 -4.68 12.99
CA VAL A 27 1.19 -4.70 12.27
C VAL A 27 0.15 -3.83 12.98
N ARG A 28 0.11 -3.86 14.32
CA ARG A 28 -0.76 -2.97 15.10
C ARG A 28 -0.42 -1.51 14.89
N ALA A 29 0.85 -1.15 14.99
CA ALA A 29 1.31 0.23 14.78
C ALA A 29 0.99 0.72 13.34
N CYS A 30 1.23 -0.11 12.34
CA CYS A 30 0.87 0.17 10.94
C CYS A 30 -0.63 0.40 10.79
N ASN A 31 -1.46 -0.49 11.36
CA ASN A 31 -2.91 -0.34 11.31
C ASN A 31 -3.39 0.92 12.06
N GLN A 32 -2.85 1.22 13.25
CA GLN A 32 -3.19 2.44 13.97
C GLN A 32 -2.83 3.70 13.18
N SER A 33 -1.67 3.70 12.53
CA SER A 33 -1.28 4.81 11.66
C SER A 33 -2.22 4.95 10.45
N PHE A 34 -2.66 3.83 9.86
CA PHE A 34 -3.61 3.82 8.77
C PHE A 34 -5.00 4.31 9.18
N LEU A 35 -5.45 3.99 10.39
CA LEU A 35 -6.68 4.53 10.96
C LEU A 35 -6.63 6.07 11.11
N GLN A 36 -5.47 6.60 11.47
CA GLN A 36 -5.24 8.05 11.58
C GLN A 36 -5.01 8.73 10.21
N ALA A 37 -4.73 7.97 9.15
CA ALA A 37 -4.60 8.53 7.81
C ALA A 37 -5.94 9.00 7.22
N GLY A 38 -7.07 8.50 7.73
CA GLY A 38 -8.42 8.95 7.36
C GLY A 38 -9.46 7.83 7.35
N GLU A 39 -10.70 8.21 7.05
CA GLU A 39 -11.82 7.29 7.01
C GLU A 39 -11.94 6.59 5.63
N CYS A 40 -12.15 5.28 5.66
CA CYS A 40 -12.49 4.46 4.50
C CYS A 40 -13.11 3.13 4.96
N ASN A 41 -13.78 2.42 4.04
CA ASN A 41 -14.18 1.03 4.27
C ASN A 41 -12.93 0.14 4.28
N ARG A 42 -12.87 -0.84 5.19
CA ARG A 42 -11.70 -1.72 5.37
C ARG A 42 -12.08 -3.19 5.36
N ILE A 43 -11.31 -3.96 4.59
CA ILE A 43 -11.34 -5.41 4.59
C ILE A 43 -9.93 -5.90 4.95
N TYR A 44 -9.83 -6.74 5.98
CA TYR A 44 -8.59 -7.35 6.41
C TYR A 44 -8.55 -8.82 5.99
N MET A 45 -7.55 -9.18 5.20
CA MET A 45 -7.33 -10.54 4.72
C MET A 45 -6.19 -11.18 5.50
N LEU A 46 -6.53 -12.04 6.46
CA LEU A 46 -5.59 -12.67 7.37
C LEU A 46 -5.11 -14.01 6.80
N ASP A 47 -3.87 -14.06 6.30
CA ASP A 47 -3.28 -15.28 5.74
C ASP A 47 -2.53 -16.07 6.83
N ARG A 48 -3.13 -17.15 7.33
CA ARG A 48 -2.57 -18.04 8.37
C ARG A 48 -2.20 -17.29 9.66
N CYS A 49 -2.98 -16.30 10.01
CA CYS A 49 -2.75 -15.52 11.22
C CYS A 49 -3.25 -16.27 12.47
N PRO A 50 -2.55 -16.15 13.62
CA PRO A 50 -3.07 -16.59 14.91
C PRO A 50 -4.33 -15.84 15.33
N PRO A 51 -5.14 -16.41 16.25
CA PRO A 51 -6.44 -15.84 16.66
C PRO A 51 -6.40 -14.40 17.16
N GLU A 52 -5.32 -13.97 17.81
CA GLU A 52 -5.15 -12.60 18.29
C GLU A 52 -5.18 -11.55 17.18
N TYR A 53 -4.82 -11.90 15.93
CA TYR A 53 -4.97 -11.01 14.78
C TYR A 53 -6.44 -10.80 14.44
N HIS A 54 -7.23 -11.88 14.41
CA HIS A 54 -8.67 -11.77 14.17
C HIS A 54 -9.36 -10.92 15.25
N GLU A 55 -9.09 -11.18 16.52
CA GLU A 55 -9.62 -10.42 17.65
C GLU A 55 -9.25 -8.93 17.60
N TYR A 56 -8.11 -8.62 17.04
CA TYR A 56 -7.66 -7.24 16.85
C TYR A 56 -8.38 -6.58 15.68
N PHE A 57 -8.34 -7.18 14.48
CA PHE A 57 -8.78 -6.54 13.25
C PHE A 57 -10.30 -6.45 13.10
N CYS A 58 -11.07 -7.37 13.68
CA CYS A 58 -12.56 -7.33 13.65
C CYS A 58 -13.16 -6.06 14.31
N LYS A 59 -12.35 -5.32 15.07
CA LYS A 59 -12.75 -4.03 15.66
C LYS A 59 -12.72 -2.88 14.65
N TYR A 60 -12.06 -3.05 13.51
CA TYR A 60 -11.75 -1.97 12.57
C TYR A 60 -12.29 -2.17 11.16
N GLY A 61 -12.81 -3.35 10.86
CA GLY A 61 -13.40 -3.65 9.55
C GLY A 61 -13.81 -5.11 9.40
N THR A 62 -14.19 -5.48 8.18
CA THR A 62 -14.52 -6.86 7.84
C THR A 62 -13.27 -7.72 7.77
N VAL A 63 -13.30 -8.91 8.36
CA VAL A 63 -12.16 -9.83 8.37
C VAL A 63 -12.48 -11.08 7.56
N TYR A 64 -11.54 -11.47 6.70
CA TYR A 64 -11.52 -12.75 6.00
C TYR A 64 -10.30 -13.54 6.44
N ASP A 65 -10.51 -14.68 7.06
CA ASP A 65 -9.44 -15.63 7.44
C ASP A 65 -9.22 -16.65 6.34
N GLY A 66 -7.95 -16.97 6.07
CA GLY A 66 -7.59 -17.95 5.06
C GLY A 66 -6.20 -18.56 5.25
N SER A 67 -5.91 -19.53 4.40
CA SER A 67 -4.62 -20.23 4.35
C SER A 67 -4.08 -20.20 2.93
N TRP A 68 -3.98 -19.01 2.38
CA TRP A 68 -3.67 -18.83 0.95
C TRP A 68 -2.16 -18.94 0.65
N GLY A 69 -1.35 -18.10 1.22
CA GLY A 69 0.02 -17.83 0.79
C GLY A 69 0.12 -16.53 -0.02
N LYS A 70 1.35 -16.12 -0.35
CA LYS A 70 1.62 -14.78 -0.91
C LYS A 70 0.83 -14.47 -2.18
N LYS A 71 0.81 -15.40 -3.13
CA LYS A 71 0.18 -15.21 -4.44
C LYS A 71 -1.34 -15.30 -4.35
N GLU A 72 -1.82 -16.35 -3.73
CA GLU A 72 -3.24 -16.63 -3.61
C GLU A 72 -3.95 -15.58 -2.76
N SER A 73 -3.32 -15.06 -1.70
CA SER A 73 -3.88 -13.97 -0.90
C SER A 73 -4.02 -12.66 -1.71
N LEU A 74 -3.09 -12.39 -2.63
CA LEU A 74 -3.19 -11.26 -3.53
C LEU A 74 -4.35 -11.44 -4.52
N TRP A 75 -4.46 -12.62 -5.12
CA TRP A 75 -5.55 -12.92 -6.05
C TRP A 75 -6.92 -12.89 -5.39
N GLU A 76 -7.01 -13.38 -4.16
CA GLU A 76 -8.23 -13.30 -3.38
C GLU A 76 -8.59 -11.84 -3.06
N ALA A 77 -7.60 -10.98 -2.77
CA ALA A 77 -7.83 -9.54 -2.61
C ALA A 77 -8.41 -8.92 -3.90
N TYR A 78 -7.90 -9.29 -5.06
CA TYR A 78 -8.44 -8.82 -6.34
C TYR A 78 -9.86 -9.35 -6.60
N ARG A 79 -10.14 -10.61 -6.25
CA ARG A 79 -11.49 -11.18 -6.36
C ARG A 79 -12.50 -10.42 -5.48
N VAL A 80 -12.12 -10.09 -4.26
CA VAL A 80 -12.95 -9.29 -3.34
C VAL A 80 -13.13 -7.87 -3.89
N ALA A 81 -12.08 -7.27 -4.44
CA ALA A 81 -12.14 -5.94 -5.05
C ALA A 81 -13.15 -5.85 -6.19
N MET A 82 -13.23 -6.88 -7.04
CA MET A 82 -14.18 -6.95 -8.17
C MET A 82 -15.65 -6.94 -7.76
N THR A 83 -15.98 -7.22 -6.50
CA THR A 83 -17.37 -7.18 -6.00
C THR A 83 -17.80 -5.79 -5.52
N ASN A 84 -16.94 -4.78 -5.65
CA ASN A 84 -17.17 -3.40 -5.20
C ASN A 84 -17.02 -2.45 -6.39
N ASN A 85 -17.56 -1.24 -6.24
CA ASN A 85 -17.47 -0.19 -7.26
C ASN A 85 -16.71 1.05 -6.76
N ASP A 86 -16.16 1.00 -5.55
CA ASP A 86 -15.38 2.08 -4.97
C ASP A 86 -13.97 2.13 -5.56
N ASN A 87 -13.29 3.28 -5.50
CA ASN A 87 -11.85 3.32 -5.65
C ASN A 87 -11.20 2.36 -4.65
N LEU A 88 -10.18 1.66 -5.06
CA LEU A 88 -9.54 0.58 -4.33
C LEU A 88 -8.18 1.02 -3.78
N LEU A 89 -7.85 0.60 -2.56
CA LEU A 89 -6.51 0.67 -1.99
C LEU A 89 -6.08 -0.73 -1.59
N PHE A 90 -5.09 -1.28 -2.29
CA PHE A 90 -4.40 -2.50 -1.90
C PHE A 90 -3.25 -2.15 -0.97
N LEU A 91 -3.21 -2.76 0.20
CA LEU A 91 -2.27 -2.41 1.27
C LEU A 91 -1.64 -3.67 1.88
N GLU A 92 -0.32 -3.65 2.05
CA GLU A 92 0.42 -4.64 2.84
C GLU A 92 0.53 -4.19 4.31
N ASP A 93 0.68 -5.13 5.22
CA ASP A 93 0.58 -4.93 6.69
C ASP A 93 1.81 -4.28 7.33
N ASP A 94 2.81 -3.92 6.56
CA ASP A 94 4.07 -3.33 6.97
C ASP A 94 4.28 -1.89 6.46
N TYR A 95 3.17 -1.18 6.21
CA TYR A 95 3.19 0.23 5.81
C TYR A 95 2.76 1.14 6.96
N LEU A 96 3.66 2.06 7.34
CA LEU A 96 3.39 3.14 8.30
C LEU A 96 2.89 4.38 7.56
N TRP A 97 1.79 4.98 8.03
CA TRP A 97 1.08 6.07 7.36
C TRP A 97 1.24 7.40 8.10
N ARG A 98 1.24 8.49 7.35
CA ARG A 98 1.07 9.83 7.89
C ARG A 98 -0.43 10.09 8.16
N PRO A 99 -0.74 10.87 9.23
CA PRO A 99 -2.12 11.27 9.48
C PRO A 99 -2.70 12.10 8.34
N ASP A 100 -4.03 12.03 8.19
CA ASP A 100 -4.84 12.87 7.28
C ASP A 100 -4.46 12.80 5.79
N THR A 101 -3.88 11.67 5.33
CA THR A 101 -3.38 11.53 3.95
C THR A 101 -4.34 10.81 3.01
N LEU A 102 -5.37 10.11 3.50
CA LEU A 102 -6.29 9.35 2.64
C LEU A 102 -7.14 10.26 1.75
N ILE A 103 -7.51 11.44 2.21
CA ILE A 103 -8.27 12.40 1.38
C ILE A 103 -7.45 12.87 0.18
N SER A 104 -6.15 13.14 0.38
CA SER A 104 -5.24 13.52 -0.71
C SER A 104 -4.96 12.35 -1.64
N LEU A 105 -4.87 11.13 -1.11
CA LEU A 105 -4.71 9.92 -1.92
C LEU A 105 -5.94 9.69 -2.80
N GLU A 106 -7.14 9.82 -2.27
CA GLU A 106 -8.39 9.65 -3.03
C GLU A 106 -8.54 10.72 -4.12
N SER A 107 -8.22 11.98 -3.81
CA SER A 107 -8.17 13.07 -4.79
C SER A 107 -7.18 12.75 -5.93
N ALA A 108 -5.99 12.28 -5.60
CA ALA A 108 -4.98 11.91 -6.58
C ALA A 108 -5.40 10.71 -7.44
N VAL A 109 -6.05 9.69 -6.86
CA VAL A 109 -6.60 8.55 -7.60
C VAL A 109 -7.67 8.99 -8.59
N ASN A 110 -8.57 9.88 -8.17
CA ASN A 110 -9.62 10.44 -9.05
C ASN A 110 -9.02 11.20 -10.25
N ARG A 111 -7.86 11.83 -10.08
CA ARG A 111 -7.17 12.56 -11.15
C ARG A 111 -6.31 11.68 -12.04
N PHE A 112 -5.50 10.80 -11.45
CA PHE A 112 -4.43 10.09 -12.13
C PHE A 112 -4.78 8.64 -12.49
N GLY A 113 -5.86 8.10 -11.96
CA GLY A 113 -6.29 6.72 -12.15
C GLY A 113 -5.59 5.70 -11.25
N MET A 114 -4.27 5.84 -11.02
CA MET A 114 -3.49 4.92 -10.18
C MET A 114 -2.37 5.66 -9.46
N VAL A 115 -2.28 5.46 -8.13
CA VAL A 115 -1.33 6.15 -7.25
C VAL A 115 -0.77 5.19 -6.21
N SER A 116 0.55 5.12 -6.03
CA SER A 116 1.12 4.51 -4.82
C SER A 116 1.34 5.59 -3.76
N PRO A 117 0.97 5.36 -2.49
CA PRO A 117 1.21 6.32 -1.40
C PRO A 117 2.68 6.43 -1.00
N TYR A 118 3.54 5.63 -1.59
CA TYR A 118 4.92 5.39 -1.18
C TYR A 118 5.89 5.73 -2.31
N ASP A 119 6.77 6.71 -2.07
CA ASP A 119 7.88 7.04 -2.95
C ASP A 119 9.12 6.23 -2.57
N HIS A 120 9.43 5.21 -3.37
CA HIS A 120 10.47 4.24 -3.07
C HIS A 120 11.87 4.89 -3.15
N PRO A 121 12.82 4.63 -2.21
CA PRO A 121 14.16 5.20 -2.23
C PRO A 121 14.95 4.91 -3.51
N ASP A 122 14.70 3.79 -4.17
CA ASP A 122 15.39 3.43 -5.42
C ASP A 122 15.14 4.45 -6.54
N HIS A 123 14.03 5.20 -6.48
CA HIS A 123 13.75 6.30 -7.42
C HIS A 123 14.75 7.47 -7.31
N TYR A 124 15.60 7.49 -6.29
CA TYR A 124 16.65 8.50 -6.08
C TYR A 124 18.05 7.96 -6.38
N SER A 125 18.17 6.70 -6.81
CA SER A 125 19.45 6.14 -7.19
C SER A 125 19.94 6.78 -8.50
N LYS A 126 21.30 6.92 -8.63
CA LYS A 126 21.90 7.56 -9.81
C LYS A 126 21.68 6.81 -11.13
N ASP A 127 21.29 5.54 -11.04
CA ASP A 127 21.07 4.67 -12.20
C ASP A 127 19.64 4.75 -12.74
N GLU A 128 18.67 5.19 -11.94
CA GLU A 128 17.34 5.53 -12.43
C GLU A 128 17.33 6.95 -13.02
N LYS A 129 17.48 7.03 -14.33
CA LYS A 129 17.14 8.23 -15.11
C LYS A 129 15.62 8.41 -15.17
N SER A 130 14.96 8.46 -14.03
CA SER A 130 13.55 8.83 -13.99
C SER A 130 13.47 10.31 -14.41
N VAL A 131 12.99 10.53 -15.61
CA VAL A 131 12.49 11.87 -16.00
C VAL A 131 11.38 12.17 -14.99
N ILE A 132 11.69 13.08 -14.06
CA ILE A 132 10.70 13.55 -13.09
C ILE A 132 9.77 14.48 -13.87
N GLU A 133 8.77 13.93 -14.52
CA GLU A 133 7.61 14.72 -14.88
C GLU A 133 6.85 14.98 -13.58
N ALA A 134 7.01 16.20 -13.07
CA ALA A 134 6.32 16.63 -11.87
C ALA A 134 4.90 17.10 -12.21
N TYR A 135 3.93 16.63 -11.45
CA TYR A 135 2.52 16.99 -11.56
C TYR A 135 2.04 17.57 -10.22
N GLU A 136 1.33 18.69 -10.27
CA GLU A 136 0.76 19.31 -9.08
C GLU A 136 -0.71 18.92 -8.92
N GLN A 137 -1.07 18.49 -7.70
CA GLN A 137 -2.44 18.23 -7.30
C GLN A 137 -2.63 18.57 -5.81
N ASP A 138 -3.58 19.46 -5.52
CA ASP A 138 -3.93 19.89 -4.16
C ASP A 138 -2.72 20.40 -3.33
N GLY A 139 -1.79 21.11 -3.98
CA GLY A 139 -0.56 21.62 -3.37
C GLY A 139 0.51 20.56 -3.10
N LEU A 140 0.35 19.35 -3.64
CA LEU A 140 1.31 18.25 -3.55
C LEU A 140 1.90 17.96 -4.92
N THR A 141 3.21 17.69 -4.94
CA THR A 141 3.93 17.30 -6.15
C THR A 141 3.98 15.77 -6.27
N TYR A 142 3.59 15.29 -7.43
CA TYR A 142 3.64 13.87 -7.81
C TYR A 142 4.63 13.66 -8.93
N ARG A 143 5.21 12.47 -9.01
CA ARG A 143 5.96 12.02 -10.17
C ARG A 143 5.35 10.74 -10.75
N PHE A 144 5.54 10.55 -12.04
CA PHE A 144 5.30 9.28 -12.69
C PHE A 144 6.42 8.29 -12.31
N CYS A 145 6.08 7.04 -12.06
CA CYS A 145 7.03 5.93 -11.96
C CYS A 145 6.52 4.70 -12.72
N GLN A 146 7.46 3.87 -13.19
CA GLN A 146 7.09 2.68 -13.96
C GLN A 146 6.67 1.52 -13.07
N THR A 147 7.28 1.39 -11.90
CA THR A 147 7.03 0.29 -10.97
C THR A 147 7.07 0.78 -9.53
N ASN A 148 6.40 0.05 -8.64
CA ASN A 148 6.47 0.22 -7.20
C ASN A 148 6.11 -1.12 -6.51
N THR A 149 5.76 -1.09 -5.23
CA THR A 149 5.34 -2.24 -4.43
C THR A 149 3.84 -2.51 -4.58
N HIS A 150 3.34 -3.63 -4.04
CA HIS A 150 1.90 -3.98 -4.04
C HIS A 150 1.01 -3.10 -3.12
N THR A 151 1.54 -1.98 -2.61
CA THR A 151 0.74 -0.97 -1.91
C THR A 151 0.45 0.19 -2.86
N PHE A 152 -0.77 0.23 -3.38
CA PHE A 152 -1.24 1.22 -4.34
C PHE A 152 -2.76 1.41 -4.28
N ALA A 153 -3.22 2.58 -4.67
CA ALA A 153 -4.63 2.88 -4.88
C ALA A 153 -4.92 3.02 -6.38
N VAL A 154 -6.12 2.62 -6.79
CA VAL A 154 -6.52 2.60 -8.20
C VAL A 154 -8.02 2.86 -8.33
N GLN A 155 -8.44 3.58 -9.38
CA GLN A 155 -9.85 3.69 -9.74
C GLN A 155 -10.41 2.32 -10.09
N HIS A 156 -11.64 2.04 -9.65
CA HIS A 156 -12.29 0.76 -9.96
C HIS A 156 -12.39 0.50 -11.46
N GLU A 157 -12.67 1.53 -12.26
CA GLU A 157 -12.74 1.42 -13.73
C GLU A 157 -11.38 0.96 -14.32
N VAL A 158 -10.27 1.57 -13.87
CA VAL A 158 -8.92 1.17 -14.31
C VAL A 158 -8.63 -0.25 -13.88
N PHE A 159 -8.95 -0.61 -12.63
CA PHE A 159 -8.75 -1.96 -12.11
C PHE A 159 -9.54 -3.01 -12.90
N SER A 160 -10.83 -2.80 -13.11
CA SER A 160 -11.70 -3.75 -13.80
C SER A 160 -11.37 -3.88 -15.29
N THR A 161 -11.00 -2.78 -15.96
CA THR A 161 -10.62 -2.78 -17.38
C THR A 161 -9.31 -3.55 -17.63
N HIS A 162 -8.37 -3.45 -16.71
CA HIS A 162 -7.03 -4.06 -16.84
C HIS A 162 -6.80 -5.25 -15.90
N ILE A 163 -7.88 -5.95 -15.52
CA ILE A 163 -7.83 -7.02 -14.51
C ILE A 163 -6.80 -8.12 -14.83
N ASP A 164 -6.60 -8.47 -16.11
CA ASP A 164 -5.62 -9.45 -16.54
C ASP A 164 -4.17 -9.01 -16.24
N ALA A 165 -3.90 -7.70 -16.22
CA ALA A 165 -2.60 -7.17 -15.86
C ALA A 165 -2.34 -7.33 -14.36
N PHE A 166 -3.36 -7.17 -13.50
CA PHE A 166 -3.22 -7.37 -12.05
C PHE A 166 -2.95 -8.83 -11.67
N TYR A 167 -3.50 -9.79 -12.42
CA TYR A 167 -3.19 -11.20 -12.24
C TYR A 167 -1.89 -11.65 -12.91
N TYR A 168 -1.20 -10.75 -13.64
CA TYR A 168 -0.02 -11.09 -14.42
C TYR A 168 1.24 -11.16 -13.56
N GLY A 169 1.90 -12.33 -13.60
CA GLY A 169 3.18 -12.55 -12.92
C GLY A 169 3.06 -12.79 -11.41
N LEU A 170 4.21 -12.91 -10.78
CA LEU A 170 4.36 -13.16 -9.34
C LEU A 170 4.95 -11.96 -8.59
N HIS A 171 5.52 -11.04 -9.35
CA HIS A 171 6.23 -9.89 -8.83
C HIS A 171 5.52 -8.60 -9.23
N ASP A 172 5.52 -7.64 -8.32
CA ASP A 172 4.96 -6.31 -8.49
C ASP A 172 5.43 -5.62 -9.79
N TRP A 173 6.73 -5.66 -10.08
CA TRP A 173 7.28 -5.05 -11.29
C TRP A 173 6.68 -5.63 -12.58
N GLN A 174 6.34 -6.93 -12.63
CA GLN A 174 5.72 -7.54 -13.81
C GLN A 174 4.31 -6.99 -14.05
N MET A 175 3.51 -6.88 -13.00
CA MET A 175 2.18 -6.28 -13.03
C MET A 175 2.25 -4.82 -13.49
N PHE A 176 3.09 -4.01 -12.87
CA PHE A 176 3.22 -2.59 -13.22
C PHE A 176 3.73 -2.37 -14.63
N MET A 177 4.71 -3.15 -15.09
CA MET A 177 5.19 -3.06 -16.47
C MET A 177 4.11 -3.42 -17.48
N LYS A 178 3.29 -4.45 -17.20
CA LYS A 178 2.16 -4.79 -18.07
C LYS A 178 1.13 -3.66 -18.11
N LEU A 179 0.74 -3.10 -16.97
CA LEU A 179 -0.14 -1.93 -16.89
C LEU A 179 0.44 -0.73 -17.67
N PHE A 180 1.74 -0.47 -17.52
CA PHE A 180 2.42 0.59 -18.25
C PHE A 180 2.31 0.42 -19.78
N PHE A 181 2.53 -0.80 -20.30
CA PHE A 181 2.37 -1.08 -21.73
C PHE A 181 0.93 -1.01 -22.22
N GLU A 182 -0.04 -1.21 -21.33
CA GLU A 182 -1.48 -1.01 -21.59
C GLU A 182 -1.93 0.46 -21.45
N GLY A 183 -1.00 1.38 -21.17
CA GLY A 183 -1.28 2.81 -21.09
C GLY A 183 -1.61 3.33 -19.69
N VAL A 184 -1.68 2.47 -18.67
CA VAL A 184 -1.89 2.89 -17.29
C VAL A 184 -0.60 3.48 -16.72
N ARG A 185 -0.71 4.63 -16.06
CA ARG A 185 0.42 5.34 -15.44
C ARG A 185 0.29 5.29 -13.92
N LEU A 186 1.41 4.97 -13.25
CA LEU A 186 1.50 5.00 -11.80
C LEU A 186 2.13 6.31 -11.33
N TYR A 187 1.48 6.99 -10.40
CA TYR A 187 2.00 8.22 -9.80
C TYR A 187 2.33 8.02 -8.33
N VAL A 188 3.31 8.77 -7.84
CA VAL A 188 3.71 8.75 -6.42
C VAL A 188 3.90 10.18 -5.91
N PRO A 189 3.43 10.52 -4.68
CA PRO A 189 3.70 11.82 -4.08
C PRO A 189 5.17 11.90 -3.64
N LEU A 190 5.88 12.97 -4.00
CA LEU A 190 7.27 13.18 -3.56
C LEU A 190 7.40 13.30 -2.04
N TYR A 191 6.36 13.78 -1.38
CA TYR A 191 6.22 13.74 0.08
C TYR A 191 5.28 12.60 0.46
N SER A 192 5.83 11.42 0.60
CA SER A 192 5.11 10.15 0.75
C SER A 192 4.02 10.19 1.83
N PHE A 193 2.88 9.57 1.55
CA PHE A 193 1.79 9.38 2.50
C PHE A 193 2.06 8.21 3.44
N ALA A 194 2.78 7.20 2.96
CA ALA A 194 3.16 6.02 3.71
C ALA A 194 4.60 5.60 3.42
N THR A 195 5.15 4.72 4.25
CA THR A 195 6.46 4.11 4.04
C THR A 195 6.42 2.61 4.30
N HIS A 196 7.18 1.86 3.51
CA HIS A 196 7.41 0.44 3.73
C HIS A 196 8.41 0.25 4.88
N LEU A 197 8.03 -0.48 5.94
CA LEU A 197 8.87 -0.74 7.12
C LEU A 197 9.86 -1.88 6.87
N VAL A 198 10.76 -1.66 5.93
CA VAL A 198 11.90 -2.53 5.62
C VAL A 198 13.18 -1.70 5.68
N GLU A 199 14.25 -2.27 6.23
CA GLU A 199 15.55 -1.59 6.33
C GLU A 199 16.05 -1.13 4.95
N GLY A 200 16.46 0.14 4.86
CA GLY A 200 16.90 0.75 3.59
C GLY A 200 15.76 1.10 2.62
N LYS A 201 14.49 0.87 2.98
CA LYS A 201 13.32 1.11 2.14
C LYS A 201 12.38 2.19 2.68
N LEU A 202 12.77 2.92 3.70
CA LEU A 202 11.96 4.03 4.19
C LEU A 202 11.88 5.15 3.15
N ALA A 203 10.68 5.65 2.92
CA ALA A 203 10.48 6.79 2.03
C ALA A 203 11.27 8.01 2.51
N PRO A 204 11.94 8.74 1.63
CA PRO A 204 12.68 9.93 1.99
C PRO A 204 11.76 11.08 2.44
N ASN A 205 12.36 12.13 3.01
CA ASN A 205 11.72 13.40 3.33
C ASN A 205 10.66 13.37 4.47
N VAL A 206 10.54 12.26 5.22
CA VAL A 206 9.62 12.15 6.37
C VAL A 206 10.34 11.53 7.57
N ALA A 207 10.06 12.04 8.76
CA ALA A 207 10.63 11.53 10.02
C ALA A 207 9.84 10.30 10.53
N TRP A 208 10.00 9.16 9.87
CA TRP A 208 9.24 7.93 10.15
C TRP A 208 9.49 7.35 11.54
N SER A 209 10.69 7.54 12.11
CA SER A 209 11.01 7.10 13.47
C SER A 209 10.09 7.70 14.53
N SER A 210 9.80 8.99 14.42
CA SER A 210 8.89 9.69 15.35
C SER A 210 7.45 9.19 15.23
N LEU A 211 7.00 8.87 14.01
CA LEU A 211 5.68 8.27 13.80
C LEU A 211 5.61 6.84 14.32
N ALA A 212 6.65 6.04 14.10
CA ALA A 212 6.73 4.67 14.61
C ALA A 212 6.65 4.64 16.13
N GLU A 213 7.40 5.52 16.83
CA GLU A 213 7.35 5.64 18.28
C GLU A 213 5.97 6.03 18.79
N LYS A 214 5.32 7.01 18.15
CA LYS A 214 3.95 7.42 18.49
C LYS A 214 2.97 6.25 18.44
N TYR A 215 3.01 5.45 17.38
CA TYR A 215 2.04 4.37 17.18
C TYR A 215 2.40 3.06 17.88
N ARG A 216 3.65 2.89 18.32
CA ARG A 216 4.05 1.77 19.19
C ARG A 216 3.36 1.85 20.55
N THR A 217 3.15 3.06 21.08
CA THR A 217 2.62 3.31 22.43
C THR A 217 1.09 3.42 22.46
N MET A 218 0.41 3.36 21.32
CA MET A 218 -1.05 3.35 21.18
C MET A 218 -1.60 1.92 21.13
#